data_249817639ffcad42ec31854e7008268d
#
_entry.id   249817639ffcad42ec31854e7008268d
#
_cell.length_a   1.000
_cell.length_b   1.000
_cell.length_c   1.000
_cell.angle_alpha   90.00
_cell.angle_beta   90.00
_cell.angle_gamma   90.00
#
_symmetry.space_group_name_H-M   'P 1'
#
loop_
_entity.id
_entity.type
_entity.pdbx_description
1 polymer ?
#
loop_
_entity_poly.entity_id
_entity_poly.type
_entity_poly.pdbx_seq_one_letter_code
_entity_poly.pdbx_strand_id
1 'polypeptide(L)'
;MENNYEVIVIGSGLSGLSIAYILAKNGFKVAVLEKNAQFGGCLQSFKREGVTFETGMHYVGSIEEGQILHKYFNYLSILDDIELSSLNKSCYDIIDFREERYSYANGHENFVETLSQKFPYNVNDIKEYVKAIHNVTENSPYYSFKNFDTLNILDPAHVKTSINEYISQITKNEALQNVLTGNIPLYAGLKDKTPLYIHALISDFYINSAYRIVGSSDNIAKS
;
A
#
# COMPACT_ATOMS: atom_id res chain seq x y z
N MET A 1 17.17 -3.56 -39.81
CA MET A 1 15.99 -2.75 -39.41
C MET A 1 16.51 -1.78 -38.35
N GLU A 2 16.49 -0.47 -38.63
CA GLU A 2 16.80 0.51 -37.60
C GLU A 2 15.65 0.46 -36.54
N ASN A 3 16.02 0.12 -35.32
CA ASN A 3 15.10 0.18 -34.20
C ASN A 3 14.95 1.64 -33.75
N ASN A 4 14.08 2.38 -34.43
CA ASN A 4 13.75 3.75 -34.05
C ASN A 4 12.69 3.71 -32.93
N TYR A 5 13.09 4.01 -31.71
CA TYR A 5 12.20 4.22 -30.58
C TYR A 5 11.93 5.72 -30.42
N GLU A 6 10.67 6.05 -30.07
CA GLU A 6 10.25 7.44 -29.81
C GLU A 6 10.49 7.82 -28.35
N VAL A 7 10.43 6.83 -27.45
CA VAL A 7 10.64 7.02 -26.01
C VAL A 7 11.56 5.93 -25.46
N ILE A 8 12.48 6.34 -24.61
CA ILE A 8 13.35 5.44 -23.86
C ILE A 8 13.04 5.61 -22.36
N VAL A 9 12.66 4.51 -21.70
CA VAL A 9 12.44 4.46 -20.25
C VAL A 9 13.65 3.79 -19.61
N ILE A 10 14.25 4.44 -18.63
CA ILE A 10 15.43 3.92 -17.92
C ILE A 10 14.98 3.34 -16.58
N GLY A 11 15.17 2.03 -16.43
CA GLY A 11 14.78 1.24 -15.27
C GLY A 11 13.45 0.52 -15.47
N SER A 12 13.43 -0.76 -15.10
CA SER A 12 12.28 -1.67 -15.24
C SER A 12 11.58 -1.98 -13.91
N GLY A 13 11.68 -1.08 -12.93
CA GLY A 13 10.84 -1.16 -11.74
C GLY A 13 9.37 -0.86 -12.05
N LEU A 14 8.48 -1.00 -11.06
CA LEU A 14 7.04 -0.79 -11.22
C LEU A 14 6.70 0.50 -11.98
N SER A 15 7.30 1.63 -11.60
CA SER A 15 7.04 2.93 -12.25
C SER A 15 7.49 2.95 -13.72
N GLY A 16 8.68 2.40 -14.01
CA GLY A 16 9.21 2.34 -15.36
C GLY A 16 8.39 1.44 -16.27
N LEU A 17 8.00 0.26 -15.79
CA LEU A 17 7.12 -0.66 -16.53
C LEU A 17 5.74 -0.04 -16.75
N SER A 18 5.14 0.56 -15.72
CA SER A 18 3.82 1.19 -15.84
C SER A 18 3.82 2.32 -16.87
N ILE A 19 4.79 3.23 -16.85
CA ILE A 19 4.84 4.33 -17.83
C ILE A 19 5.14 3.81 -19.24
N ALA A 20 6.00 2.79 -19.39
CA ALA A 20 6.28 2.17 -20.67
C ALA A 20 5.00 1.53 -21.26
N TYR A 21 4.25 0.81 -20.45
CA TYR A 21 2.97 0.23 -20.86
C TYR A 21 1.97 1.31 -21.29
N ILE A 22 1.80 2.36 -20.47
CA ILE A 22 0.87 3.46 -20.78
C ILE A 22 1.24 4.14 -22.11
N LEU A 23 2.52 4.41 -22.34
CA LEU A 23 3.00 5.02 -23.58
C LEU A 23 2.79 4.09 -24.78
N ALA A 24 3.13 2.81 -24.65
CA ALA A 24 2.92 1.82 -25.68
C ALA A 24 1.43 1.64 -26.04
N LYS A 25 0.57 1.59 -25.02
CA LYS A 25 -0.90 1.56 -25.19
C LYS A 25 -1.45 2.78 -25.93
N ASN A 26 -0.76 3.91 -25.86
CA ASN A 26 -1.09 5.13 -26.60
C ASN A 26 -0.33 5.27 -27.94
N GLY A 27 0.27 4.20 -28.43
CA GLY A 27 0.84 4.12 -29.77
C GLY A 27 2.30 4.52 -29.92
N PHE A 28 2.98 4.88 -28.84
CA PHE A 28 4.41 5.20 -28.88
C PHE A 28 5.28 3.94 -29.00
N LYS A 29 6.36 4.01 -29.75
CA LYS A 29 7.41 2.99 -29.79
C LYS A 29 8.34 3.19 -28.59
N VAL A 30 8.22 2.34 -27.58
CA VAL A 30 8.95 2.48 -26.32
C VAL A 30 10.03 1.41 -26.19
N ALA A 31 11.22 1.80 -25.72
CA ALA A 31 12.25 0.88 -25.25
C ALA A 31 12.45 1.07 -23.74
N VAL A 32 12.56 -0.05 -23.01
CA VAL A 32 12.91 -0.05 -21.58
C VAL A 32 14.34 -0.55 -21.44
N LEU A 33 15.18 0.24 -20.78
CA LEU A 33 16.58 -0.11 -20.51
C LEU A 33 16.74 -0.49 -19.05
N GLU A 34 17.18 -1.72 -18.79
CA GLU A 34 17.48 -2.23 -17.45
C GLU A 34 18.96 -2.60 -17.35
N LYS A 35 19.63 -2.14 -16.29
CA LYS A 35 21.06 -2.43 -16.07
C LYS A 35 21.32 -3.82 -15.48
N ASN A 36 20.32 -4.37 -14.77
CA ASN A 36 20.44 -5.67 -14.11
C ASN A 36 19.97 -6.79 -15.06
N ALA A 37 20.44 -8.01 -14.80
CA ALA A 37 20.01 -9.18 -15.56
C ALA A 37 18.54 -9.54 -15.36
N GLN A 38 17.96 -9.13 -14.22
CA GLN A 38 16.55 -9.34 -13.89
C GLN A 38 15.83 -7.98 -13.90
N PHE A 39 14.68 -7.90 -14.59
CA PHE A 39 13.80 -6.74 -14.56
C PHE A 39 12.81 -6.81 -13.36
N GLY A 40 12.07 -5.73 -13.11
CA GLY A 40 11.01 -5.68 -12.11
C GLY A 40 11.34 -4.83 -10.86
N GLY A 41 12.61 -4.47 -10.62
CA GLY A 41 12.98 -3.66 -9.45
C GLY A 41 12.55 -4.32 -8.13
N CYS A 42 11.77 -3.62 -7.29
CA CYS A 42 11.24 -4.17 -6.04
C CYS A 42 10.18 -5.27 -6.21
N LEU A 43 9.72 -5.53 -7.44
CA LEU A 43 8.85 -6.67 -7.75
C LEU A 43 9.63 -7.97 -7.94
N GLN A 44 10.96 -7.92 -7.96
CA GLN A 44 11.79 -9.10 -8.13
C GLN A 44 11.63 -10.08 -6.96
N SER A 45 11.81 -11.35 -7.27
CA SER A 45 11.97 -12.42 -6.30
C SER A 45 13.30 -13.15 -6.53
N PHE A 46 13.75 -13.89 -5.54
CA PHE A 46 14.92 -14.77 -5.66
C PHE A 46 14.64 -16.14 -5.04
N LYS A 47 15.37 -17.15 -5.49
CA LYS A 47 15.24 -18.49 -4.94
C LYS A 47 16.47 -18.86 -4.11
N ARG A 48 16.22 -19.48 -2.95
CA ARG A 48 17.25 -20.06 -2.11
C ARG A 48 16.75 -21.40 -1.56
N GLU A 49 17.53 -22.46 -1.73
CA GLU A 49 17.20 -23.81 -1.25
C GLU A 49 15.79 -24.29 -1.66
N GLY A 50 15.37 -23.95 -2.89
CA GLY A 50 14.06 -24.32 -3.45
C GLY A 50 12.90 -23.41 -3.00
N VAL A 51 13.13 -22.47 -2.10
CA VAL A 51 12.12 -21.51 -1.62
C VAL A 51 12.25 -20.19 -2.36
N THR A 52 11.12 -19.60 -2.76
CA THR A 52 11.05 -18.26 -3.37
C THR A 52 10.86 -17.19 -2.29
N PHE A 53 11.68 -16.15 -2.36
CA PHE A 53 11.63 -15.00 -1.47
C PHE A 53 11.34 -13.74 -2.26
N GLU A 54 10.46 -12.89 -1.72
CA GLU A 54 10.18 -11.57 -2.24
C GLU A 54 11.27 -10.58 -1.81
N THR A 55 11.61 -9.61 -2.67
CA THR A 55 12.59 -8.58 -2.32
C THR A 55 11.97 -7.36 -1.67
N GLY A 56 10.77 -6.95 -2.07
CA GLY A 56 10.16 -5.72 -1.59
C GLY A 56 8.65 -5.76 -1.43
N MET A 57 7.93 -6.60 -2.18
CA MET A 57 6.48 -6.66 -2.10
C MET A 57 6.03 -8.04 -1.62
N HIS A 58 5.57 -8.13 -0.38
CA HIS A 58 5.15 -9.39 0.24
C HIS A 58 3.66 -9.67 0.13
N TYR A 59 2.84 -8.63 0.17
CA TYR A 59 1.39 -8.66 -0.02
C TYR A 59 0.89 -7.28 -0.48
N VAL A 60 -0.30 -7.22 -1.00
CA VAL A 60 -0.92 -6.00 -1.54
C VAL A 60 -2.25 -5.73 -0.86
N GLY A 61 -2.61 -4.47 -0.75
CA GLY A 61 -3.90 -4.02 -0.25
C GLY A 61 -4.80 -3.49 -1.36
N SER A 62 -6.01 -3.10 -0.98
CA SER A 62 -6.97 -2.35 -1.82
C SER A 62 -7.13 -2.92 -3.24
N ILE A 63 -7.18 -4.27 -3.38
CA ILE A 63 -7.24 -4.95 -4.69
C ILE A 63 -8.59 -5.60 -5.00
N GLU A 64 -9.55 -5.57 -4.08
CA GLU A 64 -10.90 -6.03 -4.37
C GLU A 64 -11.60 -5.10 -5.36
N GLU A 65 -12.64 -5.59 -6.03
CA GLU A 65 -13.38 -4.82 -7.03
C GLU A 65 -13.81 -3.44 -6.52
N GLY A 66 -13.56 -2.42 -7.31
CA GLY A 66 -13.84 -1.02 -6.96
C GLY A 66 -12.76 -0.32 -6.12
N GLN A 67 -11.83 -1.07 -5.50
CA GLN A 67 -10.72 -0.51 -4.74
C GLN A 67 -9.61 0.04 -5.65
N ILE A 68 -8.69 0.80 -5.08
CA ILE A 68 -7.73 1.59 -5.86
C ILE A 68 -6.75 0.74 -6.68
N LEU A 69 -6.14 -0.29 -6.08
CA LEU A 69 -5.17 -1.11 -6.79
C LEU A 69 -5.83 -1.95 -7.88
N HIS A 70 -7.08 -2.41 -7.64
CA HIS A 70 -7.88 -3.08 -8.66
C HIS A 70 -8.05 -2.19 -9.91
N LYS A 71 -8.38 -0.90 -9.72
CA LYS A 71 -8.54 0.05 -10.83
C LYS A 71 -7.23 0.24 -11.60
N TYR A 72 -6.10 0.37 -10.92
CA TYR A 72 -4.79 0.48 -11.55
C TYR A 72 -4.43 -0.80 -12.32
N PHE A 73 -4.58 -1.96 -11.70
CA PHE A 73 -4.23 -3.23 -12.33
C PHE A 73 -5.16 -3.56 -13.51
N ASN A 74 -6.44 -3.22 -13.41
CA ASN A 74 -7.36 -3.34 -14.53
C ASN A 74 -6.94 -2.44 -15.71
N TYR A 75 -6.57 -1.17 -15.45
CA TYR A 75 -6.09 -0.26 -16.49
C TYR A 75 -4.80 -0.74 -17.15
N LEU A 76 -3.89 -1.32 -16.37
CA LEU A 76 -2.63 -1.90 -16.85
C LEU A 76 -2.79 -3.31 -17.43
N SER A 77 -4.02 -3.88 -17.42
CA SER A 77 -4.33 -5.24 -17.91
C SER A 77 -3.58 -6.36 -17.16
N ILE A 78 -3.24 -6.14 -15.89
CA ILE A 78 -2.47 -7.08 -15.05
C ILE A 78 -3.38 -8.13 -14.39
N LEU A 79 -4.66 -7.79 -14.11
CA LEU A 79 -5.55 -8.63 -13.30
C LEU A 79 -5.78 -10.02 -13.87
N ASP A 80 -5.83 -10.16 -15.19
CA ASP A 80 -6.08 -11.44 -15.87
C ASP A 80 -4.84 -12.37 -15.86
N ASP A 81 -3.66 -11.79 -15.61
CA ASP A 81 -2.38 -12.52 -15.68
C ASP A 81 -1.84 -12.90 -14.31
N ILE A 82 -2.48 -12.46 -13.22
CA ILE A 82 -2.06 -12.76 -11.86
C ILE A 82 -3.14 -13.52 -11.09
N GLU A 83 -2.72 -14.47 -10.28
CA GLU A 83 -3.59 -15.14 -9.31
C GLU A 83 -3.41 -14.50 -7.92
N LEU A 84 -4.56 -14.20 -7.28
CA LEU A 84 -4.60 -13.56 -5.97
C LEU A 84 -5.09 -14.53 -4.90
N SER A 85 -4.41 -14.57 -3.76
CA SER A 85 -4.82 -15.32 -2.58
C SER A 85 -5.12 -14.35 -1.43
N SER A 86 -6.36 -14.34 -0.95
CA SER A 86 -6.77 -13.51 0.19
C SER A 86 -6.02 -13.92 1.46
N LEU A 87 -5.52 -12.95 2.21
CA LEU A 87 -5.08 -13.16 3.57
C LEU A 87 -6.30 -13.34 4.50
N ASN A 88 -6.05 -13.77 5.73
CA ASN A 88 -7.12 -13.94 6.71
C ASN A 88 -7.78 -12.59 7.02
N LYS A 89 -9.04 -12.44 6.66
CA LYS A 89 -9.78 -11.17 6.84
C LYS A 89 -9.89 -10.73 8.30
N SER A 90 -9.90 -11.66 9.24
CA SER A 90 -9.94 -11.35 10.68
C SER A 90 -8.57 -10.99 11.26
N CYS A 91 -7.48 -11.28 10.53
CA CYS A 91 -6.12 -11.10 11.00
C CYS A 91 -5.16 -11.13 9.80
N TYR A 92 -5.10 -10.04 9.01
CA TYR A 92 -4.17 -9.97 7.89
C TYR A 92 -2.74 -9.64 8.32
N ASP A 93 -2.60 -9.00 9.48
CA ASP A 93 -1.32 -8.67 10.09
C ASP A 93 -1.41 -8.77 11.61
N ILE A 94 -0.26 -8.96 12.27
CA ILE A 94 -0.13 -9.10 13.72
C ILE A 94 0.93 -8.12 14.22
N ILE A 95 0.55 -7.30 15.18
CA ILE A 95 1.47 -6.43 15.89
C ILE A 95 1.79 -7.07 17.25
N ASP A 96 3.03 -7.49 17.43
CA ASP A 96 3.54 -7.98 18.71
C ASP A 96 4.09 -6.78 19.52
N PHE A 97 3.49 -6.50 20.68
CA PHE A 97 3.93 -5.44 21.56
C PHE A 97 3.79 -5.85 23.03
N ARG A 98 4.87 -5.81 23.80
CA ARG A 98 4.92 -6.16 25.23
C ARG A 98 4.31 -7.53 25.55
N GLU A 99 4.72 -8.56 24.80
CA GLU A 99 4.27 -9.96 24.95
C GLU A 99 2.78 -10.20 24.60
N GLU A 100 2.09 -9.17 24.14
CA GLU A 100 0.70 -9.22 23.66
C GLU A 100 0.64 -9.15 22.13
N ARG A 101 -0.32 -9.87 21.55
CA ARG A 101 -0.61 -9.90 20.12
C ARG A 101 -1.87 -9.12 19.80
N TYR A 102 -1.77 -8.26 18.80
CA TYR A 102 -2.86 -7.43 18.32
C TYR A 102 -3.07 -7.70 16.83
N SER A 103 -4.25 -8.23 16.51
CA SER A 103 -4.61 -8.55 15.12
C SER A 103 -5.12 -7.32 14.40
N TYR A 104 -4.67 -7.13 13.16
CA TYR A 104 -5.25 -6.18 12.22
C TYR A 104 -6.22 -6.91 11.31
N ALA A 105 -7.50 -6.53 11.32
CA ALA A 105 -8.55 -7.11 10.50
C ALA A 105 -8.82 -6.25 9.26
N ASN A 106 -9.23 -6.87 8.14
CA ASN A 106 -9.70 -6.15 6.96
C ASN A 106 -11.12 -5.60 7.17
N GLY A 107 -11.36 -4.42 6.61
CA GLY A 107 -12.58 -3.65 6.77
C GLY A 107 -12.53 -2.73 7.99
N HIS A 108 -12.93 -1.46 7.79
CA HIS A 108 -12.84 -0.42 8.82
C HIS A 108 -13.60 -0.80 10.09
N GLU A 109 -14.80 -1.35 9.96
CA GLU A 109 -15.62 -1.78 11.10
C GLU A 109 -14.97 -2.95 11.83
N ASN A 110 -14.51 -3.97 11.09
CA ASN A 110 -13.83 -5.14 11.65
C ASN A 110 -12.52 -4.76 12.35
N PHE A 111 -11.75 -3.81 11.78
CA PHE A 111 -10.53 -3.30 12.41
C PHE A 111 -10.83 -2.65 13.76
N VAL A 112 -11.87 -1.79 13.82
CA VAL A 112 -12.32 -1.18 15.07
C VAL A 112 -12.78 -2.25 16.07
N GLU A 113 -13.61 -3.19 15.65
CA GLU A 113 -14.14 -4.25 16.52
C GLU A 113 -13.01 -5.11 17.09
N THR A 114 -12.11 -5.58 16.23
CA THR A 114 -10.99 -6.45 16.63
C THR A 114 -10.07 -5.78 17.65
N LEU A 115 -9.66 -4.54 17.40
CA LEU A 115 -8.81 -3.81 18.35
C LEU A 115 -9.57 -3.43 19.63
N SER A 116 -10.86 -3.14 19.55
CA SER A 116 -11.68 -2.79 20.71
C SER A 116 -11.80 -3.93 21.73
N GLN A 117 -11.66 -5.19 21.31
CA GLN A 117 -11.59 -6.33 22.23
C GLN A 117 -10.37 -6.26 23.17
N LYS A 118 -9.27 -5.71 22.68
CA LYS A 118 -8.02 -5.50 23.44
C LYS A 118 -7.98 -4.14 24.15
N PHE A 119 -8.70 -3.16 23.64
CA PHE A 119 -8.74 -1.78 24.16
C PHE A 119 -10.18 -1.31 24.41
N PRO A 120 -10.94 -1.95 25.33
CA PRO A 120 -12.37 -1.67 25.51
C PRO A 120 -12.67 -0.25 26.00
N TYR A 121 -11.72 0.41 26.63
CA TYR A 121 -11.85 1.79 27.09
C TYR A 121 -11.45 2.85 26.05
N ASN A 122 -10.90 2.42 24.91
CA ASN A 122 -10.38 3.29 23.86
C ASN A 122 -11.13 3.12 22.52
N VAL A 123 -12.34 2.61 22.54
CA VAL A 123 -13.13 2.35 21.31
C VAL A 123 -13.32 3.62 20.48
N ASN A 124 -13.56 4.75 21.12
CA ASN A 124 -13.74 6.02 20.43
C ASN A 124 -12.42 6.52 19.79
N ASP A 125 -11.29 6.31 20.46
CA ASP A 125 -9.97 6.67 19.95
C ASP A 125 -9.66 5.87 18.69
N ILE A 126 -9.95 4.56 18.67
CA ILE A 126 -9.79 3.69 17.50
C ILE A 126 -10.69 4.14 16.35
N LYS A 127 -11.96 4.46 16.63
CA LYS A 127 -12.89 4.98 15.63
C LYS A 127 -12.42 6.30 15.02
N GLU A 128 -11.90 7.20 15.86
CA GLU A 128 -11.37 8.49 15.41
C GLU A 128 -10.16 8.30 14.51
N TYR A 129 -9.23 7.41 14.88
CA TYR A 129 -8.10 7.04 14.05
C TYR A 129 -8.53 6.50 12.68
N VAL A 130 -9.41 5.50 12.65
CA VAL A 130 -9.89 4.89 11.40
C VAL A 130 -10.61 5.93 10.52
N LYS A 131 -11.46 6.77 11.11
CA LYS A 131 -12.12 7.86 10.39
C LYS A 131 -11.13 8.84 9.78
N ALA A 132 -10.06 9.18 10.51
CA ALA A 132 -9.06 10.11 10.03
C ALA A 132 -8.26 9.57 8.85
N ILE A 133 -7.75 8.33 8.94
CA ILE A 133 -6.99 7.73 7.85
C ILE A 133 -7.86 7.55 6.60
N HIS A 134 -9.11 7.11 6.77
CA HIS A 134 -10.05 6.97 5.66
C HIS A 134 -10.39 8.32 5.01
N ASN A 135 -10.60 9.37 5.81
CA ASN A 135 -10.85 10.71 5.28
C ASN A 135 -9.67 11.26 4.46
N VAL A 136 -8.43 10.97 4.87
CA VAL A 136 -7.23 11.34 4.10
C VAL A 136 -7.21 10.65 2.74
N THR A 137 -7.52 9.34 2.69
CA THR A 137 -7.50 8.56 1.45
C THR A 137 -8.63 8.96 0.51
N GLU A 138 -9.86 9.15 1.01
CA GLU A 138 -11.01 9.60 0.23
C GLU A 138 -10.80 10.99 -0.42
N ASN A 139 -10.01 11.86 0.21
CA ASN A 139 -9.68 13.18 -0.30
C ASN A 139 -8.36 13.22 -1.07
N SER A 140 -7.62 12.10 -1.14
CA SER A 140 -6.42 11.99 -1.97
C SER A 140 -6.81 11.72 -3.43
N PRO A 141 -6.45 12.59 -4.39
CA PRO A 141 -6.80 12.38 -5.81
C PRO A 141 -6.19 11.10 -6.38
N TYR A 142 -5.05 10.67 -5.86
CA TYR A 142 -4.39 9.42 -6.29
C TYR A 142 -5.13 8.15 -5.84
N TYR A 143 -6.00 8.26 -4.83
CA TYR A 143 -6.81 7.16 -4.31
C TYR A 143 -8.26 7.23 -4.75
N SER A 144 -8.82 8.44 -4.84
CA SER A 144 -10.24 8.63 -5.16
C SER A 144 -10.53 8.79 -6.64
N PHE A 145 -9.52 9.08 -7.48
CA PHE A 145 -9.66 9.53 -8.87
C PHE A 145 -10.62 10.72 -9.04
N LYS A 146 -10.84 11.50 -7.97
CA LYS A 146 -11.60 12.74 -8.05
C LYS A 146 -10.78 13.78 -8.79
N ASN A 147 -11.47 14.68 -9.50
CA ASN A 147 -10.85 15.68 -10.39
C ASN A 147 -9.68 16.40 -9.76
N PHE A 148 -8.57 16.44 -10.51
CA PHE A 148 -7.35 17.17 -10.16
C PHE A 148 -7.49 18.71 -10.25
N ASP A 149 -8.65 19.22 -10.68
CA ASP A 149 -8.88 20.65 -10.92
C ASP A 149 -8.92 21.51 -9.65
N THR A 150 -8.97 20.89 -8.48
CA THR A 150 -8.83 21.58 -7.21
C THR A 150 -7.45 21.28 -6.63
N LEU A 151 -6.53 22.21 -6.76
CA LEU A 151 -5.15 22.18 -6.24
C LEU A 151 -5.03 22.09 -4.69
N ASN A 152 -6.12 21.88 -3.98
CA ASN A 152 -6.15 21.58 -2.55
C ASN A 152 -5.98 20.05 -2.30
N ILE A 153 -5.01 19.46 -2.97
CA ILE A 153 -4.77 18.01 -2.99
C ILE A 153 -4.34 17.47 -1.63
N LEU A 154 -3.69 18.28 -0.84
CA LEU A 154 -3.15 17.90 0.47
C LEU A 154 -3.52 18.95 1.51
N ASP A 155 -4.22 18.55 2.57
CA ASP A 155 -4.34 19.38 3.75
C ASP A 155 -2.93 19.61 4.33
N PRO A 156 -2.45 20.86 4.40
CA PRO A 156 -1.12 21.17 4.95
C PRO A 156 -0.93 20.63 6.37
N ALA A 157 -1.99 20.51 7.17
CA ALA A 157 -1.92 19.94 8.50
C ALA A 157 -1.54 18.43 8.44
N HIS A 158 -2.17 17.65 7.55
CA HIS A 158 -1.88 16.22 7.41
C HIS A 158 -0.46 15.93 6.89
N VAL A 159 0.14 16.86 6.16
CA VAL A 159 1.52 16.74 5.65
C VAL A 159 2.55 17.15 6.69
N LYS A 160 2.22 18.14 7.55
CA LYS A 160 3.14 18.68 8.55
C LYS A 160 3.11 17.93 9.87
N THR A 161 1.94 17.39 10.25
CA THR A 161 1.78 16.67 11.52
C THR A 161 2.32 15.25 11.39
N SER A 162 3.23 14.87 12.26
CA SER A 162 3.71 13.49 12.32
C SER A 162 2.62 12.55 12.81
N ILE A 163 2.72 11.26 12.46
CA ILE A 163 1.75 10.27 12.96
C ILE A 163 1.81 10.15 14.48
N ASN A 164 2.98 10.30 15.09
CA ASN A 164 3.12 10.28 16.53
C ASN A 164 2.40 11.45 17.21
N GLU A 165 2.56 12.66 16.69
CA GLU A 165 1.81 13.83 17.17
C GLU A 165 0.32 13.62 17.06
N TYR A 166 -0.16 13.15 15.91
CA TYR A 166 -1.58 12.96 15.66
C TYR A 166 -2.19 11.93 16.61
N ILE A 167 -1.58 10.73 16.72
CA ILE A 167 -2.09 9.68 17.62
C ILE A 167 -2.03 10.10 19.09
N SER A 168 -1.02 10.87 19.49
CA SER A 168 -0.91 11.39 20.86
C SER A 168 -2.01 12.42 21.23
N GLN A 169 -2.67 13.02 20.23
CA GLN A 169 -3.85 13.87 20.44
C GLN A 169 -5.10 13.01 20.65
N ILE A 170 -5.23 11.91 19.89
CA ILE A 170 -6.39 11.01 19.94
C ILE A 170 -6.41 10.22 21.25
N THR A 171 -5.31 9.60 21.63
CA THR A 171 -5.26 8.71 22.79
C THR A 171 -4.03 8.94 23.66
N LYS A 172 -4.19 8.73 24.97
CA LYS A 172 -3.08 8.71 25.94
C LYS A 172 -2.65 7.28 26.30
N ASN A 173 -3.29 6.27 25.77
CA ASN A 173 -2.94 4.88 25.95
C ASN A 173 -1.69 4.54 25.14
N GLU A 174 -0.54 4.41 25.81
CA GLU A 174 0.76 4.13 25.17
C GLU A 174 0.74 2.83 24.35
N ALA A 175 0.09 1.77 24.85
CA ALA A 175 0.00 0.51 24.14
C ALA A 175 -0.78 0.68 22.83
N LEU A 176 -1.93 1.38 22.87
CA LEU A 176 -2.71 1.67 21.69
C LEU A 176 -1.94 2.55 20.68
N GLN A 177 -1.22 3.58 21.15
CA GLN A 177 -0.36 4.40 20.28
C GLN A 177 0.66 3.55 19.52
N ASN A 178 1.30 2.59 20.21
CA ASN A 178 2.28 1.69 19.59
C ASN A 178 1.63 0.70 18.65
N VAL A 179 0.48 0.17 18.99
CA VAL A 179 -0.27 -0.75 18.13
C VAL A 179 -0.72 -0.02 16.86
N LEU A 180 -1.36 1.15 16.95
CA LEU A 180 -1.81 1.92 15.76
C LEU A 180 -0.68 2.37 14.83
N THR A 181 0.56 2.37 15.31
CA THR A 181 1.75 2.69 14.50
C THR A 181 2.61 1.46 14.18
N GLY A 182 2.11 0.26 14.50
CA GLY A 182 2.89 -0.98 14.38
C GLY A 182 3.28 -1.36 12.94
N ASN A 183 2.54 -0.88 11.95
CA ASN A 183 2.83 -1.10 10.53
C ASN A 183 3.85 -0.13 9.91
N ILE A 184 4.36 0.84 10.66
CA ILE A 184 5.38 1.82 10.17
C ILE A 184 6.61 1.15 9.51
N PRO A 185 7.13 0.01 10.00
CA PRO A 185 8.25 -0.67 9.36
C PRO A 185 7.99 -1.11 7.91
N LEU A 186 6.74 -1.36 7.51
CA LEU A 186 6.38 -1.75 6.15
C LEU A 186 6.85 -0.75 5.07
N TYR A 187 6.96 0.52 5.43
CA TYR A 187 7.35 1.58 4.52
C TYR A 187 8.56 2.39 5.03
N ALA A 188 9.37 1.77 5.88
CA ALA A 188 10.59 2.37 6.45
C ALA A 188 10.34 3.74 7.14
N GLY A 189 9.16 3.92 7.72
CA GLY A 189 8.75 5.15 8.39
C GLY A 189 9.39 5.31 9.78
N LEU A 190 9.29 6.51 10.31
CA LEU A 190 9.64 6.86 11.68
C LEU A 190 8.47 7.61 12.31
N LYS A 191 8.01 7.20 13.50
CA LYS A 191 6.85 7.78 14.18
C LYS A 191 6.85 9.31 14.21
N ASP A 192 7.99 9.90 14.57
CA ASP A 192 8.13 11.36 14.78
C ASP A 192 8.37 12.14 13.48
N LYS A 193 8.60 11.45 12.37
CA LYS A 193 8.93 12.08 11.07
C LYS A 193 7.93 11.76 9.96
N THR A 194 7.29 10.60 10.02
CA THR A 194 6.33 10.21 8.99
C THR A 194 5.07 11.06 9.13
N PRO A 195 4.69 11.80 8.08
CA PRO A 195 3.44 12.55 8.07
C PRO A 195 2.22 11.64 8.22
N LEU A 196 1.17 12.13 8.89
CA LEU A 196 -0.13 11.49 8.95
C LEU A 196 -0.62 11.09 7.56
N TYR A 197 -0.43 11.95 6.54
CA TYR A 197 -0.82 11.68 5.17
C TYR A 197 -0.24 10.36 4.63
N ILE A 198 1.07 10.16 4.76
CA ILE A 198 1.73 8.93 4.25
C ILE A 198 1.26 7.70 5.04
N HIS A 199 1.18 7.81 6.36
CA HIS A 199 0.70 6.73 7.20
C HIS A 199 -0.75 6.33 6.84
N ALA A 200 -1.61 7.32 6.64
CA ALA A 200 -3.00 7.11 6.30
C ALA A 200 -3.16 6.35 4.97
N LEU A 201 -2.47 6.81 3.91
CA LEU A 201 -2.52 6.15 2.61
C LEU A 201 -2.15 4.67 2.69
N ILE A 202 -1.12 4.34 3.47
CA ILE A 202 -0.63 2.96 3.57
C ILE A 202 -1.51 2.12 4.50
N SER A 203 -1.91 2.66 5.65
CA SER A 203 -2.74 1.92 6.62
C SER A 203 -4.13 1.63 6.07
N ASP A 204 -4.80 2.63 5.48
CA ASP A 204 -6.11 2.45 4.87
C ASP A 204 -6.07 1.48 3.68
N PHE A 205 -4.97 1.51 2.90
CA PHE A 205 -4.74 0.60 1.79
C PHE A 205 -4.83 -0.87 2.20
N TYR A 206 -4.20 -1.25 3.32
CA TYR A 206 -4.22 -2.62 3.82
C TYR A 206 -5.46 -2.95 4.65
N ILE A 207 -6.05 -1.98 5.34
CA ILE A 207 -7.32 -2.17 6.06
C ILE A 207 -8.45 -2.50 5.07
N ASN A 208 -8.47 -1.89 3.89
CA ASN A 208 -9.49 -2.17 2.89
C ASN A 208 -9.50 -3.63 2.44
N SER A 209 -8.35 -4.19 2.11
CA SER A 209 -8.18 -5.62 1.81
C SER A 209 -6.69 -6.00 1.83
N ALA A 210 -6.36 -7.29 1.95
CA ALA A 210 -5.00 -7.77 1.92
C ALA A 210 -4.88 -9.12 1.19
N TYR A 211 -3.99 -9.19 0.19
CA TYR A 211 -3.82 -10.33 -0.70
C TYR A 211 -2.36 -10.61 -0.99
N ARG A 212 -2.03 -11.87 -1.22
CA ARG A 212 -0.75 -12.27 -1.80
C ARG A 212 -0.91 -12.55 -3.28
N ILE A 213 0.14 -12.26 -4.04
CA ILE A 213 0.28 -12.75 -5.42
C ILE A 213 0.73 -14.21 -5.33
N VAL A 214 -0.02 -15.12 -5.96
CA VAL A 214 0.35 -16.55 -6.00
C VAL A 214 1.59 -16.72 -6.88
N GLY A 215 2.53 -17.50 -6.38
CA GLY A 215 3.84 -17.67 -7.02
C GLY A 215 4.86 -16.65 -6.51
N SER A 216 4.85 -15.44 -7.05
CA SER A 216 5.68 -14.35 -6.57
C SER A 216 5.29 -12.99 -7.17
N SER A 217 5.77 -11.90 -6.57
CA SER A 217 5.53 -10.52 -7.01
C SER A 217 6.08 -10.21 -8.40
N ASP A 218 7.08 -10.95 -8.88
CA ASP A 218 7.63 -10.78 -10.21
C ASP A 218 6.62 -11.13 -11.33
N ASN A 219 5.54 -11.84 -11.02
CA ASN A 219 4.44 -12.08 -11.94
C ASN A 219 3.77 -10.77 -12.40
N ILE A 220 3.71 -9.75 -11.54
CA ILE A 220 3.23 -8.40 -11.93
C ILE A 220 4.12 -7.76 -13.00
N ALA A 221 5.42 -7.95 -12.89
CA ALA A 221 6.35 -7.38 -13.87
C ALA A 221 6.40 -8.16 -15.19
N LYS A 222 5.92 -9.40 -15.20
CA LYS A 222 5.87 -10.29 -16.37
C LYS A 222 4.55 -10.20 -17.13
N SER A 223 3.47 -9.81 -16.44
CA SER A 223 2.16 -9.53 -17.08
C SER A 223 2.24 -8.30 -17.97
#